data_1ab992993c832ca882479c77f6afd7cd
#
_entry.id   1ab992993c832ca882479c77f6afd7cd
#
_cell.length_a   1.000
_cell.length_b   1.000
_cell.length_c   1.000
_cell.angle_alpha   90.00
_cell.angle_beta   90.00
_cell.angle_gamma   90.00
#
_symmetry.space_group_name_H-M   'P 1'
#
loop_
_entity.id
_entity.type
_entity.pdbx_description
1 polymer ?
#
loop_
_entity_poly.entity_id
_entity_poly.type
_entity_poly.pdbx_seq_one_letter_code
_entity_poly.pdbx_strand_id
1 'polypeptide(L)'
;AAGKTDVRADRLLALYVPAGQAPTPFLAAGPFSVRWEGDLQSPLRGTFKLNAETSGKFKLSLNGQPLLAGPGIKTVQLNKGANRLVAELASADQGDTFVRLSWASKDFPLEPVPPTVLTHPADKDLDAAARLREGRLLFAQLNCAACHTREIEVGGKSWRIDGGPALANMGALWADLDAASRNEGVSLTSLX
;
A
#
# COMPACT_ATOMS: atom_id res chain seq x y z
N ALA A 1 -9.53 12.05 -14.12
CA ALA A 1 -8.19 11.48 -14.28
C ALA A 1 -8.03 10.35 -13.26
N ALA A 2 -7.54 9.19 -13.68
CA ALA A 2 -7.20 8.12 -12.75
C ALA A 2 -6.05 8.61 -11.86
N GLY A 3 -6.22 8.46 -10.56
CA GLY A 3 -5.20 8.85 -9.60
C GLY A 3 -3.98 7.93 -9.70
N LYS A 4 -2.82 8.44 -9.27
CA LYS A 4 -1.63 7.60 -9.16
C LYS A 4 -1.84 6.54 -8.08
N THR A 5 -1.30 5.37 -8.30
CA THR A 5 -1.45 4.23 -7.39
C THR A 5 -0.07 3.69 -6.98
N ASP A 6 0.09 3.37 -5.71
CA ASP A 6 1.26 2.66 -5.18
C ASP A 6 0.77 1.31 -4.68
N VAL A 7 1.23 0.22 -5.29
CA VAL A 7 0.83 -1.14 -4.96
C VAL A 7 1.98 -1.84 -4.26
N ARG A 8 1.68 -2.51 -3.13
CA ARG A 8 2.71 -3.19 -2.35
C ARG A 8 2.08 -4.29 -1.49
N ALA A 9 2.92 -5.22 -1.06
CA ALA A 9 2.53 -6.16 -0.01
C ALA A 9 2.75 -5.49 1.35
N ASP A 10 1.72 -5.45 2.16
CA ASP A 10 1.81 -4.96 3.55
C ASP A 10 1.74 -6.16 4.50
N ARG A 11 2.56 -6.12 5.54
CA ARG A 11 2.60 -7.17 6.57
C ARG A 11 1.47 -7.04 7.59
N LEU A 12 0.90 -5.84 7.69
CA LEU A 12 -0.13 -5.54 8.69
C LEU A 12 -1.27 -4.77 8.04
N LEU A 13 -2.47 -4.92 8.57
CA LEU A 13 -3.56 -4.00 8.27
C LEU A 13 -3.46 -2.85 9.26
N ALA A 14 -2.51 -1.96 9.00
CA ALA A 14 -2.24 -0.79 9.83
C ALA A 14 -1.64 0.31 8.97
N LEU A 15 -2.02 1.55 9.27
CA LEU A 15 -1.52 2.72 8.57
C LEU A 15 -1.59 3.92 9.51
N TYR A 16 -0.61 4.81 9.41
CA TYR A 16 -0.65 6.12 10.06
C TYR A 16 -0.05 7.14 9.10
N VAL A 17 -0.82 8.16 8.77
CA VAL A 17 -0.40 9.26 7.89
C VAL A 17 -0.72 10.58 8.61
N PRO A 18 0.29 11.34 9.01
CA PRO A 18 0.07 12.66 9.63
C PRO A 18 -0.66 13.61 8.68
N ALA A 19 -1.39 14.54 9.24
CA ALA A 19 -2.09 15.58 8.48
C ALA A 19 -1.13 16.30 7.52
N GLY A 20 -1.54 16.43 6.27
CA GLY A 20 -0.76 17.12 5.25
C GLY A 20 0.40 16.31 4.67
N GLN A 21 0.62 15.07 5.12
CA GLN A 21 1.69 14.24 4.57
C GLN A 21 1.17 13.29 3.50
N ALA A 22 2.09 12.82 2.67
CA ALA A 22 1.78 11.81 1.66
C ALA A 22 1.68 10.42 2.30
N PRO A 23 0.76 9.55 1.84
CA PRO A 23 0.65 8.20 2.41
C PRO A 23 1.83 7.29 2.05
N THR A 24 2.56 7.60 0.99
CA THR A 24 3.79 6.89 0.59
C THR A 24 4.74 7.88 -0.08
N PRO A 25 6.03 7.56 -0.20
CA PRO A 25 6.98 8.43 -0.90
C PRO A 25 6.67 8.61 -2.41
N PHE A 26 5.80 7.79 -2.97
CA PHE A 26 5.53 7.76 -4.41
C PHE A 26 4.23 8.48 -4.78
N LEU A 27 3.51 8.99 -3.79
CA LEU A 27 2.25 9.71 -4.01
C LEU A 27 2.36 11.11 -3.43
N ALA A 28 1.60 12.03 -3.98
CA ALA A 28 1.55 13.39 -3.47
C ALA A 28 0.73 13.44 -2.16
N ALA A 29 0.98 14.43 -1.34
CA ALA A 29 0.13 14.75 -0.21
C ALA A 29 -1.25 15.20 -0.70
N GLY A 30 -2.29 14.86 0.05
CA GLY A 30 -3.67 15.18 -0.30
C GLY A 30 -4.61 14.03 0.04
N PRO A 31 -5.88 14.14 -0.33
CA PRO A 31 -6.82 13.06 -0.10
C PRO A 31 -6.40 11.77 -0.79
N PHE A 32 -6.51 10.65 -0.09
CA PHE A 32 -6.12 9.35 -0.61
C PHE A 32 -7.10 8.27 -0.15
N SER A 33 -7.02 7.13 -0.82
CA SER A 33 -7.71 5.93 -0.37
C SER A 33 -6.75 4.75 -0.41
N VAL A 34 -6.96 3.81 0.49
CA VAL A 34 -6.17 2.57 0.56
C VAL A 34 -7.15 1.41 0.56
N ARG A 35 -6.76 0.34 -0.13
CA ARG A 35 -7.51 -0.91 -0.13
C ARG A 35 -6.53 -2.05 0.16
N TRP A 36 -6.83 -2.82 1.19
CA TRP A 36 -6.09 -4.04 1.53
C TRP A 36 -6.94 -5.24 1.13
N GLU A 37 -6.30 -6.21 0.51
CA GLU A 37 -6.93 -7.48 0.16
C GLU A 37 -6.01 -8.63 0.55
N GLY A 38 -6.55 -9.61 1.22
CA GLY A 38 -5.78 -10.76 1.64
C GLY A 38 -6.67 -11.74 2.39
N ASP A 39 -6.02 -12.63 3.13
CA ASP A 39 -6.72 -13.62 3.93
C ASP A 39 -6.22 -13.58 5.36
N LEU A 40 -7.15 -13.69 6.30
CA LEU A 40 -6.88 -13.89 7.71
C LEU A 40 -6.92 -15.39 7.98
N GLN A 41 -5.78 -15.95 8.34
CA GLN A 41 -5.63 -17.39 8.60
C GLN A 41 -6.02 -17.72 10.04
N SER A 42 -6.86 -18.71 10.22
CA SER A 42 -7.19 -19.22 11.55
C SER A 42 -6.87 -20.72 11.61
N PRO A 43 -6.17 -21.18 12.67
CA PRO A 43 -5.86 -22.61 12.80
C PRO A 43 -7.10 -23.45 13.08
N LEU A 44 -8.13 -22.86 13.66
CA LEU A 44 -9.37 -23.55 14.01
C LEU A 44 -10.57 -22.69 13.68
N ARG A 45 -11.70 -23.33 13.44
CA ARG A 45 -12.97 -22.61 13.38
C ARG A 45 -13.32 -22.12 14.78
N GLY A 46 -13.71 -20.86 14.91
CA GLY A 46 -14.01 -20.31 16.23
C GLY A 46 -14.57 -18.91 16.21
N THR A 47 -14.94 -18.47 17.39
CA THR A 47 -15.48 -17.13 17.62
C THR A 47 -14.35 -16.18 17.98
N PHE A 48 -14.25 -15.09 17.25
CA PHE A 48 -13.25 -14.05 17.44
C PHE A 48 -13.94 -12.69 17.57
N LYS A 49 -13.24 -11.74 18.14
CA LYS A 49 -13.60 -10.33 18.07
C LYS A 49 -12.61 -9.64 17.15
N LEU A 50 -13.09 -8.86 16.20
CA LEU A 50 -12.26 -7.97 15.38
C LEU A 50 -12.57 -6.55 15.78
N ASN A 51 -11.53 -5.76 16.05
CA ASN A 51 -11.64 -4.38 16.49
C ASN A 51 -10.85 -3.48 15.54
N ALA A 52 -11.49 -2.45 15.00
CA ALA A 52 -10.82 -1.43 14.21
C ALA A 52 -10.77 -0.12 14.99
N GLU A 53 -9.57 0.40 15.15
CA GLU A 53 -9.33 1.77 15.60
C GLU A 53 -8.94 2.57 14.37
N THR A 54 -9.64 3.64 14.08
CA THR A 54 -9.43 4.37 12.84
C THR A 54 -9.93 5.81 12.93
N SER A 55 -9.28 6.69 12.20
CA SER A 55 -9.82 7.97 11.74
C SER A 55 -10.04 7.84 10.23
N GLY A 56 -10.90 8.64 9.66
CA GLY A 56 -11.24 8.52 8.25
C GLY A 56 -12.39 7.54 8.02
N LYS A 57 -12.70 7.33 6.76
CA LYS A 57 -13.86 6.53 6.36
C LYS A 57 -13.40 5.09 6.10
N PHE A 58 -13.60 4.24 7.09
CA PHE A 58 -13.11 2.85 7.07
C PHE A 58 -14.24 1.85 6.84
N LYS A 59 -13.96 0.82 6.06
CA LYS A 59 -14.84 -0.32 5.87
C LYS A 59 -14.03 -1.61 5.92
N LEU A 60 -14.61 -2.62 6.55
CA LEU A 60 -14.02 -3.96 6.62
C LEU A 60 -15.07 -4.99 6.24
N SER A 61 -14.73 -5.89 5.35
CA SER A 61 -15.56 -7.05 5.04
C SER A 61 -14.76 -8.34 5.26
N LEU A 62 -15.49 -9.39 5.64
CA LEU A 62 -14.93 -10.70 5.91
C LEU A 62 -15.75 -11.74 5.17
N ASN A 63 -15.10 -12.58 4.37
CA ASN A 63 -15.75 -13.62 3.56
C ASN A 63 -16.90 -13.06 2.71
N GLY A 64 -16.70 -11.85 2.18
CA GLY A 64 -17.68 -11.19 1.33
C GLY A 64 -18.82 -10.48 2.09
N GLN A 65 -18.84 -10.55 3.42
CA GLN A 65 -19.90 -9.92 4.21
C GLN A 65 -19.36 -8.65 4.88
N PRO A 66 -20.10 -7.53 4.80
CA PRO A 66 -19.70 -6.32 5.53
C PRO A 66 -19.65 -6.58 7.04
N LEU A 67 -18.59 -6.11 7.68
CA LEU A 67 -18.38 -6.35 9.11
C LEU A 67 -18.32 -5.06 9.91
N LEU A 68 -17.49 -4.11 9.50
CA LEU A 68 -17.33 -2.83 10.17
C LEU A 68 -17.44 -1.68 9.17
N ALA A 69 -18.05 -0.57 9.60
CA ALA A 69 -18.10 0.68 8.88
C ALA A 69 -17.71 1.79 9.88
N GLY A 70 -16.40 2.05 9.99
CA GLY A 70 -15.83 2.96 10.96
C GLY A 70 -15.18 2.22 12.13
N PRO A 71 -14.81 2.94 13.20
CA PRO A 71 -14.20 2.31 14.38
C PRO A 71 -15.21 1.44 15.13
N GLY A 72 -14.70 0.42 15.79
CA GLY A 72 -15.56 -0.45 16.60
C GLY A 72 -15.11 -1.88 16.65
N ILE A 73 -15.85 -2.67 17.42
CA ILE A 73 -15.55 -4.07 17.64
C ILE A 73 -16.76 -4.94 17.26
N LYS A 74 -16.49 -6.05 16.57
CA LYS A 74 -17.52 -7.02 16.18
C LYS A 74 -17.08 -8.44 16.46
N THR A 75 -18.03 -9.25 16.89
CA THR A 75 -17.83 -10.69 17.05
C THR A 75 -18.09 -11.38 15.72
N VAL A 76 -17.19 -12.27 15.30
CA VAL A 76 -17.27 -12.98 14.03
C VAL A 76 -16.96 -14.47 14.24
N GLN A 77 -17.44 -15.29 13.32
CA GLN A 77 -17.02 -16.68 13.21
C GLN A 77 -15.96 -16.78 12.12
N LEU A 78 -14.76 -17.22 12.48
CA LEU A 78 -13.74 -17.53 11.49
C LEU A 78 -13.79 -19.01 11.14
N ASN A 79 -13.66 -19.32 9.88
CA ASN A 79 -13.46 -20.70 9.41
C ASN A 79 -12.01 -21.12 9.68
N LYS A 80 -11.78 -22.42 9.80
CA LYS A 80 -10.42 -22.94 9.77
C LYS A 80 -9.79 -22.63 8.41
N GLY A 81 -8.55 -22.14 8.41
CA GLY A 81 -7.83 -21.74 7.21
C GLY A 81 -8.10 -20.29 6.82
N ALA A 82 -8.17 -20.04 5.54
CA ALA A 82 -8.28 -18.69 4.98
C ALA A 82 -9.68 -18.11 5.16
N ASN A 83 -9.73 -16.87 5.62
CA ASN A 83 -10.93 -16.04 5.68
C ASN A 83 -10.65 -14.77 4.89
N ARG A 84 -11.31 -14.60 3.75
CA ARG A 84 -11.07 -13.48 2.85
C ARG A 84 -11.36 -12.16 3.55
N LEU A 85 -10.34 -11.30 3.60
CA LEU A 85 -10.40 -10.00 4.28
C LEU A 85 -10.21 -8.90 3.23
N VAL A 86 -11.13 -7.93 3.21
CA VAL A 86 -11.00 -6.73 2.39
C VAL A 86 -11.27 -5.53 3.28
N ALA A 87 -10.31 -4.59 3.30
CA ALA A 87 -10.47 -3.36 4.06
C ALA A 87 -10.23 -2.16 3.14
N GLU A 88 -11.01 -1.11 3.35
CA GLU A 88 -10.91 0.15 2.62
C GLU A 88 -10.84 1.29 3.62
N LEU A 89 -9.98 2.25 3.35
CA LEU A 89 -9.83 3.46 4.16
C LEU A 89 -9.72 4.64 3.21
N ALA A 90 -10.59 5.63 3.37
CA ALA A 90 -10.38 6.95 2.77
C ALA A 90 -9.89 7.89 3.85
N SER A 91 -8.98 8.77 3.48
CA SER A 91 -8.35 9.72 4.40
C SER A 91 -9.38 10.54 5.17
N ALA A 92 -9.03 10.91 6.39
CA ALA A 92 -9.82 11.83 7.20
C ALA A 92 -9.93 13.19 6.48
N ASP A 93 -11.05 13.85 6.65
CA ASP A 93 -11.25 15.19 6.07
C ASP A 93 -10.34 16.22 6.75
N GLN A 94 -9.98 15.99 8.01
CA GLN A 94 -9.07 16.83 8.80
C GLN A 94 -8.29 15.94 9.76
N GLY A 95 -7.06 16.38 10.09
CA GLY A 95 -6.21 15.68 11.04
C GLY A 95 -5.51 14.46 10.44
N ASP A 96 -4.95 13.65 11.31
CA ASP A 96 -4.21 12.45 10.92
C ASP A 96 -5.15 11.37 10.43
N THR A 97 -4.69 10.56 9.47
CA THR A 97 -5.41 9.38 9.01
C THR A 97 -4.72 8.13 9.55
N PHE A 98 -5.47 7.27 10.24
CA PHE A 98 -4.89 6.03 10.72
C PHE A 98 -5.92 4.89 10.73
N VAL A 99 -5.39 3.67 10.74
CA VAL A 99 -6.16 2.47 11.02
C VAL A 99 -5.25 1.46 11.69
N ARG A 100 -5.82 0.72 12.63
CA ARG A 100 -5.18 -0.43 13.27
C ARG A 100 -6.24 -1.49 13.52
N LEU A 101 -5.96 -2.71 13.04
CA LEU A 101 -6.85 -3.85 13.25
C LEU A 101 -6.29 -4.71 14.38
N SER A 102 -7.14 -5.01 15.33
CA SER A 102 -6.82 -5.89 16.47
C SER A 102 -7.83 -7.04 16.53
N TRP A 103 -7.45 -8.12 17.18
CA TRP A 103 -8.32 -9.27 17.34
C TRP A 103 -8.22 -9.87 18.75
N ALA A 104 -9.22 -10.64 19.12
CA ALA A 104 -9.23 -11.38 20.38
C ALA A 104 -10.03 -12.67 20.21
N SER A 105 -9.76 -13.65 21.06
CA SER A 105 -10.59 -14.85 21.15
C SER A 105 -10.80 -15.19 22.63
N LYS A 106 -11.42 -16.33 22.90
CA LYS A 106 -11.52 -16.83 24.28
C LYS A 106 -10.14 -17.20 24.86
N ASP A 107 -9.15 -17.44 23.98
CA ASP A 107 -7.84 -17.98 24.36
C ASP A 107 -6.78 -16.89 24.50
N PHE A 108 -7.04 -15.65 24.02
CA PHE A 108 -6.11 -14.53 24.14
C PHE A 108 -6.86 -13.18 24.18
N PRO A 109 -6.28 -12.18 24.86
CA PRO A 109 -6.89 -10.86 24.98
C PRO A 109 -6.78 -10.08 23.66
N LEU A 110 -7.34 -8.88 23.63
CA LEU A 110 -7.27 -8.00 22.45
C LEU A 110 -5.82 -7.62 22.18
N GLU A 111 -5.35 -7.95 20.98
CA GLU A 111 -3.99 -7.66 20.54
C GLU A 111 -4.01 -7.30 19.04
N PRO A 112 -3.00 -6.60 18.52
CA PRO A 112 -2.91 -6.37 17.07
C PRO A 112 -2.90 -7.68 16.30
N VAL A 113 -3.59 -7.72 15.15
CA VAL A 113 -3.54 -8.92 14.29
C VAL A 113 -2.09 -9.12 13.83
N PRO A 114 -1.47 -10.25 14.17
CA PRO A 114 -0.05 -10.43 13.84
C PRO A 114 0.16 -10.71 12.34
N PRO A 115 1.32 -10.32 11.80
CA PRO A 115 1.60 -10.53 10.37
C PRO A 115 1.60 -12.01 9.96
N THR A 116 1.88 -12.91 10.89
CA THR A 116 1.96 -14.36 10.62
C THR A 116 0.62 -14.99 10.24
N VAL A 117 -0.50 -14.32 10.55
CA VAL A 117 -1.83 -14.82 10.18
C VAL A 117 -2.43 -14.08 8.99
N LEU A 118 -1.70 -13.11 8.44
CA LEU A 118 -2.14 -12.39 7.25
C LEU A 118 -1.40 -12.93 6.03
N THR A 119 -2.15 -13.32 5.01
CA THR A 119 -1.57 -13.84 3.77
C THR A 119 -2.28 -13.22 2.56
N HIS A 120 -1.67 -13.33 1.41
CA HIS A 120 -2.30 -12.98 0.15
C HIS A 120 -1.95 -14.03 -0.89
N PRO A 121 -2.80 -14.25 -1.88
CA PRO A 121 -2.46 -15.18 -2.96
C PRO A 121 -1.27 -14.65 -3.77
N ALA A 122 -0.51 -15.55 -4.36
CA ALA A 122 0.58 -15.19 -5.26
C ALA A 122 0.02 -14.38 -6.44
N ASP A 123 0.67 -13.28 -6.74
CA ASP A 123 0.22 -12.35 -7.77
C ASP A 123 1.44 -11.79 -8.49
N LYS A 124 1.56 -12.06 -9.78
CA LYS A 124 2.70 -11.61 -10.59
C LYS A 124 2.76 -10.08 -10.70
N ASP A 125 1.60 -9.43 -10.74
CA ASP A 125 1.54 -7.97 -10.81
C ASP A 125 2.02 -7.35 -9.49
N LEU A 126 1.71 -7.98 -8.36
CA LEU A 126 2.21 -7.55 -7.06
C LEU A 126 3.73 -7.74 -6.96
N ASP A 127 4.25 -8.86 -7.46
CA ASP A 127 5.70 -9.10 -7.50
C ASP A 127 6.42 -8.05 -8.37
N ALA A 128 5.85 -7.74 -9.54
CA ALA A 128 6.40 -6.72 -10.43
C ALA A 128 6.37 -5.33 -9.76
N ALA A 129 5.27 -4.98 -9.13
CA ALA A 129 5.13 -3.70 -8.39
C ALA A 129 6.13 -3.63 -7.24
N ALA A 130 6.36 -4.75 -6.52
CA ALA A 130 7.32 -4.80 -5.42
C ALA A 130 8.75 -4.54 -5.91
N ARG A 131 9.16 -5.16 -7.00
CA ARG A 131 10.50 -4.93 -7.59
C ARG A 131 10.66 -3.49 -8.07
N LEU A 132 9.65 -2.94 -8.73
CA LEU A 132 9.69 -1.55 -9.19
C LEU A 132 9.81 -0.59 -8.01
N ARG A 133 9.04 -0.84 -6.96
CA ARG A 133 9.08 -0.04 -5.74
C ARG A 133 10.44 -0.10 -5.06
N GLU A 134 11.02 -1.29 -4.96
CA GLU A 134 12.37 -1.47 -4.41
C GLU A 134 13.41 -0.71 -5.23
N GLY A 135 13.34 -0.81 -6.56
CA GLY A 135 14.24 -0.06 -7.45
C GLY A 135 14.15 1.44 -7.24
N ARG A 136 12.94 1.98 -7.09
CA ARG A 136 12.71 3.41 -6.82
C ARG A 136 13.35 3.82 -5.49
N LEU A 137 13.19 3.00 -4.45
CA LEU A 137 13.79 3.28 -3.14
C LEU A 137 15.32 3.26 -3.21
N LEU A 138 15.88 2.26 -3.87
CA LEU A 138 17.34 2.15 -4.05
C LEU A 138 17.89 3.36 -4.83
N PHE A 139 17.24 3.76 -5.90
CA PHE A 139 17.63 4.93 -6.70
C PHE A 139 17.67 6.18 -5.82
N ALA A 140 16.65 6.37 -4.99
CA ALA A 140 16.59 7.50 -4.08
C ALA A 140 17.65 7.42 -2.97
N GLN A 141 17.82 6.23 -2.36
CA GLN A 141 18.79 6.02 -1.26
C GLN A 141 20.23 6.18 -1.71
N LEU A 142 20.54 5.70 -2.91
CA LEU A 142 21.89 5.80 -3.48
C LEU A 142 22.15 7.17 -4.12
N ASN A 143 21.14 8.03 -4.14
CA ASN A 143 21.21 9.40 -4.68
C ASN A 143 21.75 9.44 -6.13
N CYS A 144 21.32 8.50 -6.95
CA CYS A 144 21.82 8.35 -8.32
C CYS A 144 21.64 9.63 -9.15
N ALA A 145 20.58 10.40 -8.86
CA ALA A 145 20.30 11.66 -9.56
C ALA A 145 21.35 12.74 -9.30
N ALA A 146 22.15 12.62 -8.23
CA ALA A 146 23.20 13.64 -7.94
C ALA A 146 24.31 13.66 -8.99
N CYS A 147 24.61 12.49 -9.58
CA CYS A 147 25.69 12.35 -10.58
C CYS A 147 25.15 12.26 -12.01
N HIS A 148 23.90 11.92 -12.18
CA HIS A 148 23.29 11.72 -13.49
C HIS A 148 22.29 12.83 -13.83
N THR A 149 22.82 14.07 -13.85
CA THR A 149 22.05 15.24 -14.28
C THR A 149 22.03 15.27 -15.81
N ARG A 150 20.99 14.79 -16.41
CA ARG A 150 20.83 14.94 -17.86
C ARG A 150 19.37 14.87 -18.26
N GLU A 151 19.14 15.37 -19.45
CA GLU A 151 17.84 15.30 -20.08
C GLU A 151 17.70 13.96 -20.78
N ILE A 152 16.62 13.24 -20.48
CA ILE A 152 16.30 11.98 -21.14
C ILE A 152 14.93 12.10 -21.78
N GLU A 153 14.72 11.39 -22.85
CA GLU A 153 13.44 11.35 -23.54
C GLU A 153 12.83 9.96 -23.35
N VAL A 154 11.63 9.91 -22.77
CA VAL A 154 10.91 8.65 -22.52
C VAL A 154 9.45 8.85 -22.89
N GLY A 155 8.97 7.99 -23.79
CA GLY A 155 7.57 8.04 -24.21
C GLY A 155 7.17 9.38 -24.83
N GLY A 156 8.07 10.02 -25.59
CA GLY A 156 7.81 11.30 -26.24
C GLY A 156 7.81 12.50 -25.30
N LYS A 157 8.27 12.34 -24.06
CA LYS A 157 8.42 13.42 -23.09
C LYS A 157 9.88 13.59 -22.70
N SER A 158 10.30 14.84 -22.60
CA SER A 158 11.64 15.18 -22.12
C SER A 158 11.61 15.31 -20.59
N TRP A 159 12.55 14.65 -19.93
CA TRP A 159 12.72 14.70 -18.48
C TRP A 159 14.13 15.15 -18.15
N ARG A 160 14.23 16.13 -17.30
CA ARG A 160 15.51 16.54 -16.76
C ARG A 160 15.70 15.89 -15.40
N ILE A 161 16.76 15.12 -15.26
CA ILE A 161 17.16 14.54 -13.98
C ILE A 161 18.12 15.53 -13.34
N ASP A 162 17.61 16.32 -12.42
CA ASP A 162 18.42 17.22 -11.60
C ASP A 162 18.71 16.54 -10.27
N GLY A 163 19.88 16.72 -9.73
CA GLY A 163 20.26 16.17 -8.43
C GLY A 163 19.49 16.75 -7.23
N GLY A 164 18.32 17.28 -7.46
CA GLY A 164 17.47 17.87 -6.43
C GLY A 164 16.46 16.91 -5.82
N PRO A 165 15.79 17.33 -4.76
CA PRO A 165 14.96 16.46 -3.92
C PRO A 165 13.60 16.12 -4.54
N ALA A 166 13.50 15.95 -5.81
CA ALA A 166 12.19 15.82 -6.45
C ALA A 166 11.69 14.39 -6.51
N LEU A 167 11.41 13.78 -5.36
CA LEU A 167 10.67 12.50 -5.30
C LEU A 167 9.34 12.60 -6.07
N ALA A 168 8.71 13.78 -6.07
CA ALA A 168 7.48 14.01 -6.83
C ALA A 168 7.71 13.93 -8.34
N ASN A 169 8.80 14.52 -8.82
CA ASN A 169 9.17 14.44 -10.24
C ASN A 169 9.66 13.04 -10.61
N MET A 170 10.37 12.38 -9.70
CA MET A 170 10.82 11.01 -9.91
C MET A 170 9.65 10.05 -10.05
N GLY A 171 8.56 10.27 -9.31
CA GLY A 171 7.36 9.45 -9.44
C GLY A 171 6.75 9.50 -10.83
N ALA A 172 6.71 10.70 -11.45
CA ALA A 172 6.20 10.85 -12.80
C ALA A 172 7.16 10.23 -13.83
N LEU A 173 8.47 10.44 -13.65
CA LEU A 173 9.49 9.84 -14.53
C LEU A 173 9.39 8.30 -14.48
N TRP A 174 9.28 7.71 -13.29
CA TRP A 174 9.16 6.27 -13.16
C TRP A 174 7.88 5.73 -13.81
N ALA A 175 6.78 6.47 -13.75
CA ALA A 175 5.54 6.06 -14.40
C ALA A 175 5.70 6.01 -15.92
N ASP A 176 6.41 7.00 -16.49
CA ASP A 176 6.66 7.05 -17.93
C ASP A 176 7.69 6.00 -18.37
N LEU A 177 8.75 5.77 -17.56
CA LEU A 177 9.73 4.71 -17.82
C LEU A 177 9.06 3.32 -17.80
N ASP A 178 8.19 3.10 -16.84
CA ASP A 178 7.46 1.84 -16.71
C ASP A 178 6.55 1.61 -17.92
N ALA A 179 5.85 2.65 -18.37
CA ALA A 179 5.02 2.57 -19.58
C ALA A 179 5.87 2.33 -20.84
N ALA A 180 7.00 2.99 -20.96
CA ALA A 180 7.91 2.83 -22.10
C ALA A 180 8.53 1.43 -22.12
N SER A 181 8.96 0.92 -20.94
CA SER A 181 9.57 -0.42 -20.87
C SER A 181 8.58 -1.52 -21.22
N ARG A 182 7.30 -1.31 -20.91
CA ARG A 182 6.26 -2.26 -21.29
C ARG A 182 5.96 -2.24 -22.80
N ASN A 183 6.04 -1.06 -23.41
CA ASN A 183 5.67 -0.88 -24.82
C ASN A 183 6.84 -1.03 -25.78
N GLU A 184 8.05 -0.64 -25.36
CA GLU A 184 9.21 -0.51 -26.26
C GLU A 184 10.44 -1.29 -25.81
N GLY A 185 10.35 -2.00 -24.69
CA GLY A 185 11.44 -2.81 -24.18
C GLY A 185 12.64 -1.98 -23.70
N VAL A 186 12.41 -0.75 -23.24
CA VAL A 186 13.48 0.10 -22.73
C VAL A 186 14.01 -0.46 -21.40
N SER A 187 15.31 -0.74 -21.35
CA SER A 187 15.95 -1.25 -20.13
C SER A 187 16.40 -0.09 -19.25
N LEU A 188 16.17 -0.19 -17.94
CA LEU A 188 16.68 0.76 -16.97
C LEU A 188 18.22 0.81 -16.93
N THR A 189 18.91 -0.22 -17.43
CA THR A 189 20.37 -0.24 -17.55
C THR A 189 20.87 0.80 -18.58
N SER A 190 20.02 1.28 -19.47
CA SER A 190 20.38 2.34 -20.42
C SER A 190 20.53 3.71 -19.76
N LEU A 191 20.16 3.88 -18.51
CA LEU A 191 20.34 5.12 -17.75
C LEU A 191 21.73 5.31 -17.14
N UNK A 192 22.32 4.24 -17.37
CA UNK A 192 23.57 4.32 -16.78
C UNK A 192 24.68 4.87 -17.33
#